data_c455520317eff3fe8748ca8c7301686b
#
_entry.id   c455520317eff3fe8748ca8c7301686b
#
_cell.length_a   1.000
_cell.length_b   1.000
_cell.length_c   1.000
_cell.angle_alpha   90.00
_cell.angle_beta   90.00
_cell.angle_gamma   90.00
#
_symmetry.space_group_name_H-M   'P 1'
#
loop_
_entity.id
_entity.type
_entity.pdbx_description
1 polymer ?
#
loop_
_entity_poly.entity_id
_entity_poly.type
_entity_poly.pdbx_seq_one_letter_code
_entity_poly.pdbx_strand_id
1 'polypeptide(L)'
;VIAVIAVLTGLFVMSVSASAADSAITVSGGKAVVGNGTSGVAIVASYDEDGKLTNVVKEYVTKSSNAVLDVKNGDKVMYWDGLETMKPLSDAVTVTDDISDEDKVTIYEAAVDKALCEALGKNKGKDMTELQKALALHDWLVINCQYDVTVSRPYAHTAYGAIVEGYAVCDGYAKAYNDLLSRVGVTATIVEGRKPLHLGDNPQPHAWSCVTIDGKKYHVDVTADDPVPDKPGTVSRERFLVS
;
A
#
# COMPACT_ATOMS: atom_id res chain seq x y z
N VAL A 1 -15.33 22.45 9.87
CA VAL A 1 -15.09 22.44 8.41
C VAL A 1 -14.73 23.85 7.92
N ILE A 2 -15.52 24.90 8.25
CA ILE A 2 -15.27 26.28 7.81
C ILE A 2 -13.97 26.85 8.41
N ALA A 3 -13.64 26.56 9.68
CA ALA A 3 -12.42 27.02 10.33
C ALA A 3 -11.14 26.40 9.72
N VAL A 4 -11.20 25.15 9.24
CA VAL A 4 -10.09 24.46 8.58
C VAL A 4 -9.78 25.10 7.22
N ILE A 5 -10.81 25.53 6.48
CA ILE A 5 -10.66 26.17 5.17
C ILE A 5 -9.94 27.53 5.29
N ALA A 6 -10.25 28.32 6.34
CA ALA A 6 -9.63 29.63 6.55
C ALA A 6 -8.12 29.56 6.85
N VAL A 7 -7.66 28.49 7.53
CA VAL A 7 -6.24 28.28 7.83
C VAL A 7 -5.46 27.77 6.62
N LEU A 8 -6.10 26.99 5.73
CA LEU A 8 -5.45 26.44 4.54
C LEU A 8 -5.13 27.48 3.47
N THR A 9 -5.87 28.62 3.44
CA THR A 9 -5.65 29.69 2.46
C THR A 9 -4.58 30.71 2.86
N GLY A 10 -4.12 30.71 4.11
CA GLY A 10 -3.18 31.69 4.66
C GLY A 10 -1.73 31.23 4.87
N LEU A 11 -1.40 29.96 4.57
CA LEU A 11 -0.05 29.45 4.83
C LEU A 11 0.93 29.77 3.69
N PHE A 12 1.89 30.61 4.02
CA PHE A 12 3.02 31.02 3.20
C PHE A 12 3.89 29.80 2.83
N VAL A 13 4.17 29.61 1.55
CA VAL A 13 5.01 28.54 1.03
C VAL A 13 6.46 28.86 1.31
N MET A 14 7.10 28.13 2.22
CA MET A 14 8.55 27.94 2.18
C MET A 14 8.83 26.53 1.64
N SER A 15 9.42 26.44 0.46
CA SER A 15 10.00 25.23 -0.04
C SER A 15 11.26 24.91 0.77
N VAL A 16 11.18 23.98 1.69
CA VAL A 16 12.34 23.42 2.36
C VAL A 16 12.47 21.98 1.89
N SER A 17 13.55 21.70 1.16
CA SER A 17 14.03 20.34 0.99
C SER A 17 14.56 19.88 2.36
N ALA A 18 13.73 19.18 3.15
CA ALA A 18 14.17 18.54 4.38
C ALA A 18 15.07 17.37 4.03
N SER A 19 16.19 17.22 4.74
CA SER A 19 17.01 16.02 4.65
C SER A 19 16.20 14.81 5.16
N ALA A 20 16.25 13.71 4.44
CA ALA A 20 15.34 12.56 4.55
C ALA A 20 15.32 11.80 5.90
N ALA A 21 16.15 12.16 6.88
CA ALA A 21 16.30 11.40 8.13
C ALA A 21 15.30 11.73 9.26
N ASP A 22 14.50 12.82 9.14
CA ASP A 22 13.59 13.30 10.20
C ASP A 22 12.22 13.79 9.69
N SER A 23 11.85 13.51 8.44
CA SER A 23 10.60 13.99 7.87
C SER A 23 9.43 13.16 8.40
N ALA A 24 8.48 13.82 9.08
CA ALA A 24 7.22 13.21 9.51
C ALA A 24 6.23 12.98 8.33
N ILE A 25 6.55 13.47 7.14
CA ILE A 25 5.76 13.32 5.91
C ILE A 25 6.69 12.87 4.79
N THR A 26 6.37 11.72 4.19
CA THR A 26 7.06 11.20 3.01
C THR A 26 6.04 10.97 1.89
N VAL A 27 6.37 11.40 0.67
CA VAL A 27 5.47 11.29 -0.49
C VAL A 27 6.14 10.46 -1.58
N SER A 28 5.46 9.43 -2.10
CA SER A 28 5.93 8.60 -3.22
C SER A 28 4.80 7.81 -3.87
N GLY A 29 4.88 7.57 -5.18
CA GLY A 29 3.95 6.71 -5.94
C GLY A 29 2.49 7.06 -5.77
N GLY A 30 2.16 8.37 -5.68
CA GLY A 30 0.80 8.79 -5.43
C GLY A 30 0.29 8.57 -4.01
N LYS A 31 1.18 8.26 -3.06
CA LYS A 31 0.86 8.09 -1.62
C LYS A 31 1.67 9.04 -0.76
N ALA A 32 1.09 9.48 0.34
CA ALA A 32 1.77 10.16 1.43
C ALA A 32 1.74 9.30 2.69
N VAL A 33 2.89 9.07 3.30
CA VAL A 33 3.02 8.46 4.63
C VAL A 33 3.25 9.57 5.64
N VAL A 34 2.43 9.62 6.67
CA VAL A 34 2.48 10.67 7.69
C VAL A 34 2.56 10.05 9.07
N GLY A 35 3.60 10.40 9.82
CA GLY A 35 3.80 9.98 11.21
C GLY A 35 5.26 9.96 11.60
N ASN A 36 5.52 10.17 12.90
CA ASN A 36 6.86 10.19 13.51
C ASN A 36 6.83 9.62 14.93
N GLY A 37 5.88 8.71 15.24
CA GLY A 37 5.70 8.19 16.59
C GLY A 37 4.92 9.13 17.53
N THR A 38 4.33 10.21 17.00
CA THR A 38 3.45 11.13 17.72
C THR A 38 2.01 10.93 17.23
N SER A 39 1.02 11.03 18.13
CA SER A 39 -0.38 10.99 17.70
C SER A 39 -0.81 12.34 17.14
N GLY A 40 -1.59 12.31 16.06
CA GLY A 40 -2.04 13.52 15.38
C GLY A 40 -3.03 13.26 14.26
N VAL A 41 -3.15 14.20 13.33
CA VAL A 41 -4.03 14.10 12.16
C VAL A 41 -3.21 14.44 10.91
N ALA A 42 -3.16 13.50 9.99
CA ALA A 42 -2.68 13.71 8.64
C ALA A 42 -3.80 14.31 7.78
N ILE A 43 -3.48 15.31 6.99
CA ILE A 43 -4.43 16.02 6.14
C ILE A 43 -3.84 16.15 4.75
N VAL A 44 -4.63 15.78 3.73
CA VAL A 44 -4.33 16.07 2.32
C VAL A 44 -5.33 17.10 1.82
N ALA A 45 -4.84 18.20 1.29
CA ALA A 45 -5.63 19.27 0.67
C ALA A 45 -5.35 19.32 -0.82
N SER A 46 -6.37 19.13 -1.67
CA SER A 46 -6.29 19.19 -3.12
C SER A 46 -6.83 20.54 -3.63
N TYR A 47 -6.19 21.05 -4.67
CA TYR A 47 -6.53 22.35 -5.27
C TYR A 47 -6.78 22.18 -6.78
N ASP A 48 -7.60 23.09 -7.37
CA ASP A 48 -7.72 23.24 -8.81
C ASP A 48 -6.62 24.14 -9.39
N GLU A 49 -6.66 24.33 -10.72
CA GLU A 49 -5.68 25.15 -11.45
C GLU A 49 -5.70 26.64 -11.02
N ASP A 50 -6.81 27.11 -10.49
CA ASP A 50 -6.98 28.47 -9.96
C ASP A 50 -6.53 28.57 -8.48
N GLY A 51 -6.01 27.49 -7.88
CA GLY A 51 -5.56 27.43 -6.49
C GLY A 51 -6.71 27.39 -5.47
N LYS A 52 -7.93 27.06 -5.89
CA LYS A 52 -9.08 26.90 -5.03
C LYS A 52 -9.14 25.50 -4.45
N LEU A 53 -9.36 25.38 -3.14
CA LEU A 53 -9.49 24.11 -2.45
C LEU A 53 -10.69 23.31 -2.99
N THR A 54 -10.43 22.09 -3.48
CA THR A 54 -11.44 21.21 -4.09
C THR A 54 -11.76 20.00 -3.22
N ASN A 55 -10.78 19.49 -2.43
CA ASN A 55 -10.98 18.36 -1.59
C ASN A 55 -10.08 18.40 -0.34
N VAL A 56 -10.53 17.77 0.77
CA VAL A 56 -9.75 17.56 1.98
C VAL A 56 -9.99 16.15 2.49
N VAL A 57 -8.94 15.35 2.57
CA VAL A 57 -8.94 14.02 3.19
C VAL A 57 -8.17 14.10 4.49
N LYS A 58 -8.62 13.38 5.51
CA LYS A 58 -7.93 13.30 6.80
C LYS A 58 -7.88 11.88 7.32
N GLU A 59 -6.78 11.53 7.99
CA GLU A 59 -6.59 10.25 8.67
C GLU A 59 -5.88 10.47 10.02
N TYR A 60 -6.25 9.71 11.03
CA TYR A 60 -5.65 9.83 12.36
C TYR A 60 -4.37 9.00 12.44
N VAL A 61 -3.31 9.63 12.90
CA VAL A 61 -2.01 9.01 13.18
C VAL A 61 -1.93 8.64 14.64
N THR A 62 -1.42 7.47 14.95
CA THR A 62 -1.15 7.04 16.32
C THR A 62 0.34 6.90 16.56
N LYS A 63 0.77 6.74 17.82
CA LYS A 63 2.19 6.51 18.15
C LYS A 63 2.79 5.26 17.51
N SER A 64 1.95 4.30 17.12
CA SER A 64 2.36 2.99 16.59
C SER A 64 1.91 2.74 15.16
N SER A 65 1.25 3.71 14.51
CA SER A 65 0.74 3.55 13.15
C SER A 65 0.76 4.88 12.42
N ASN A 66 1.42 4.91 11.26
CA ASN A 66 1.39 6.03 10.33
C ASN A 66 0.08 6.03 9.53
N ALA A 67 -0.33 7.23 9.07
CA ALA A 67 -1.39 7.36 8.06
C ALA A 67 -0.79 7.16 6.67
N VAL A 68 -1.55 6.51 5.78
CA VAL A 68 -1.20 6.37 4.35
C VAL A 68 -2.37 6.91 3.53
N LEU A 69 -2.14 8.01 2.82
CA LEU A 69 -3.15 8.78 2.10
C LEU A 69 -2.83 8.82 0.61
N ASP A 70 -3.86 8.77 -0.24
CA ASP A 70 -3.70 9.05 -1.66
C ASP A 70 -3.42 10.53 -1.89
N VAL A 71 -2.46 10.81 -2.77
CA VAL A 71 -2.05 12.17 -3.15
C VAL A 71 -1.76 12.25 -4.65
N LYS A 72 -1.91 13.45 -5.20
CA LYS A 72 -1.56 13.78 -6.58
C LYS A 72 -0.69 15.03 -6.62
N ASN A 73 -0.03 15.27 -7.75
CA ASN A 73 0.76 16.46 -7.96
C ASN A 73 -0.04 17.73 -7.62
N GLY A 74 0.57 18.65 -6.89
CA GLY A 74 -0.04 19.90 -6.40
C GLY A 74 -0.80 19.78 -5.08
N ASP A 75 -1.07 18.57 -4.57
CA ASP A 75 -1.69 18.43 -3.25
C ASP A 75 -0.74 18.90 -2.14
N LYS A 76 -1.31 19.38 -1.04
CA LYS A 76 -0.56 19.72 0.18
C LYS A 76 -0.86 18.68 1.27
N VAL A 77 0.20 18.10 1.81
CA VAL A 77 0.13 17.18 2.93
C VAL A 77 0.57 17.88 4.20
N MET A 78 -0.23 17.77 5.24
CA MET A 78 -0.01 18.43 6.54
C MET A 78 -0.14 17.41 7.66
N TYR A 79 0.59 17.62 8.75
CA TYR A 79 0.53 16.82 9.96
C TYR A 79 0.35 17.73 11.18
N TRP A 80 -0.78 17.59 11.87
CA TRP A 80 -1.18 18.42 13.00
C TRP A 80 -1.44 17.60 14.25
N ASP A 81 -1.30 18.22 15.43
CA ASP A 81 -1.61 17.60 16.73
C ASP A 81 -3.11 17.29 16.93
N GLY A 82 -3.99 18.02 16.20
CA GLY A 82 -5.42 17.80 16.17
C GLY A 82 -6.13 18.82 15.32
N LEU A 83 -7.43 18.63 15.12
CA LEU A 83 -8.27 19.54 14.33
C LEU A 83 -8.76 20.78 15.14
N GLU A 84 -8.68 20.74 16.46
CA GLU A 84 -9.09 21.86 17.34
C GLU A 84 -7.93 22.83 17.56
N THR A 85 -6.76 22.30 17.86
CA THR A 85 -5.54 23.04 18.14
C THR A 85 -4.84 23.48 16.87
N MET A 86 -4.92 22.67 15.80
CA MET A 86 -4.31 22.89 14.47
C MET A 86 -2.82 23.26 14.55
N LYS A 87 -2.12 22.76 15.56
CA LYS A 87 -0.68 23.01 15.73
C LYS A 87 0.09 22.05 14.83
N PRO A 88 0.94 22.55 13.91
CA PRO A 88 1.76 21.70 13.07
C PRO A 88 2.71 20.83 13.89
N LEU A 89 2.78 19.54 13.56
CA LEU A 89 3.77 18.57 14.06
C LEU A 89 4.95 18.42 13.10
N SER A 90 4.80 18.90 11.86
CA SER A 90 5.85 19.02 10.85
C SER A 90 5.52 20.15 9.88
N ASP A 91 6.49 20.55 9.07
CA ASP A 91 6.27 21.40 7.91
C ASP A 91 5.32 20.70 6.91
N ALA A 92 4.52 21.51 6.21
CA ALA A 92 3.66 21.01 5.14
C ALA A 92 4.51 20.65 3.90
N VAL A 93 4.16 19.54 3.24
CA VAL A 93 4.80 19.09 2.00
C VAL A 93 3.88 19.34 0.83
N THR A 94 4.35 20.00 -0.24
CA THR A 94 3.65 20.05 -1.53
C THR A 94 4.10 18.85 -2.35
N VAL A 95 3.14 18.08 -2.86
CA VAL A 95 3.41 16.91 -3.70
C VAL A 95 3.91 17.37 -5.06
N THR A 96 5.07 16.85 -5.47
CA THR A 96 5.66 17.05 -6.80
C THR A 96 5.87 15.69 -7.46
N ASP A 97 5.97 15.65 -8.78
CA ASP A 97 6.16 14.39 -9.53
C ASP A 97 7.54 13.73 -9.32
N ASP A 98 8.48 14.44 -8.69
CA ASP A 98 9.83 13.94 -8.40
C ASP A 98 9.88 13.27 -7.01
N ILE A 99 9.84 11.94 -7.01
CA ILE A 99 9.88 11.14 -5.78
C ILE A 99 11.19 10.38 -5.72
N SER A 100 11.97 10.60 -4.65
CA SER A 100 13.24 9.90 -4.44
C SER A 100 13.03 8.40 -4.19
N ASP A 101 14.03 7.57 -4.52
CA ASP A 101 13.98 6.14 -4.25
C ASP A 101 13.93 5.84 -2.74
N GLU A 102 14.49 6.72 -1.90
CA GLU A 102 14.43 6.63 -0.43
C GLU A 102 13.00 6.85 0.08
N ASP A 103 12.26 7.78 -0.51
CA ASP A 103 10.85 8.03 -0.21
C ASP A 103 10.00 6.81 -0.59
N LYS A 104 10.26 6.18 -1.75
CA LYS A 104 9.55 4.95 -2.16
C LYS A 104 9.72 3.82 -1.15
N VAL A 105 10.93 3.64 -0.60
CA VAL A 105 11.19 2.63 0.45
C VAL A 105 10.36 2.93 1.69
N THR A 106 10.35 4.17 2.17
CA THR A 106 9.60 4.58 3.36
C THR A 106 8.09 4.33 3.20
N ILE A 107 7.54 4.68 2.04
CA ILE A 107 6.12 4.44 1.72
C ILE A 107 5.82 2.95 1.66
N TYR A 108 6.68 2.18 1.01
CA TYR A 108 6.51 0.74 0.90
C TYR A 108 6.47 0.08 2.28
N GLU A 109 7.43 0.38 3.17
CA GLU A 109 7.47 -0.17 4.52
C GLU A 109 6.21 0.18 5.34
N ALA A 110 5.75 1.42 5.24
CA ALA A 110 4.50 1.83 5.91
C ALA A 110 3.26 1.12 5.34
N ALA A 111 3.20 0.93 4.03
CA ALA A 111 2.11 0.21 3.38
C ALA A 111 2.11 -1.28 3.75
N VAL A 112 3.28 -1.91 3.81
CA VAL A 112 3.45 -3.29 4.32
C VAL A 112 2.97 -3.39 5.76
N ASP A 113 3.37 -2.46 6.63
CA ASP A 113 2.96 -2.45 8.04
C ASP A 113 1.44 -2.34 8.19
N LYS A 114 0.81 -1.47 7.40
CA LYS A 114 -0.65 -1.31 7.32
C LYS A 114 -1.31 -2.62 6.87
N ALA A 115 -0.83 -3.24 5.78
CA ALA A 115 -1.33 -4.50 5.26
C ALA A 115 -1.30 -5.61 6.30
N LEU A 116 -0.19 -5.75 7.02
CA LEU A 116 -0.03 -6.74 8.09
C LEU A 116 -1.02 -6.48 9.25
N CYS A 117 -1.22 -5.23 9.63
CA CYS A 117 -2.18 -4.87 10.69
C CYS A 117 -3.63 -5.11 10.25
N GLU A 118 -3.98 -4.82 9.02
CA GLU A 118 -5.33 -5.04 8.47
C GLU A 118 -5.65 -6.53 8.32
N ALA A 119 -4.71 -7.33 7.79
CA ALA A 119 -4.91 -8.75 7.55
C ALA A 119 -4.86 -9.59 8.85
N LEU A 120 -3.94 -9.26 9.77
CA LEU A 120 -3.58 -10.11 10.89
C LEU A 120 -3.86 -9.50 12.28
N GLY A 121 -4.40 -8.28 12.30
CA GLY A 121 -4.64 -7.53 13.53
C GLY A 121 -3.37 -6.84 14.08
N LYS A 122 -3.55 -6.03 15.12
CA LYS A 122 -2.50 -5.17 15.71
C LYS A 122 -1.24 -5.91 16.19
N ASN A 123 -1.35 -7.19 16.56
CA ASN A 123 -0.22 -8.01 16.96
C ASN A 123 0.47 -8.72 15.77
N LYS A 124 0.04 -8.40 14.54
CA LYS A 124 0.56 -8.95 13.28
C LYS A 124 0.59 -10.49 13.28
N GLY A 125 -0.47 -11.09 13.79
CA GLY A 125 -0.65 -12.54 13.76
C GLY A 125 0.27 -13.35 14.69
N LYS A 126 0.80 -12.78 15.77
CA LYS A 126 1.69 -13.49 16.69
C LYS A 126 1.09 -14.82 17.20
N ASP A 127 -0.22 -14.85 17.42
CA ASP A 127 -0.94 -16.02 17.93
C ASP A 127 -1.57 -16.87 16.80
N MET A 128 -1.27 -16.58 15.55
CA MET A 128 -1.79 -17.29 14.38
C MET A 128 -0.81 -18.35 13.91
N THR A 129 -1.34 -19.47 13.40
CA THR A 129 -0.56 -20.49 12.71
C THR A 129 -0.04 -20.00 11.37
N GLU A 130 0.97 -20.67 10.78
CA GLU A 130 1.45 -20.36 9.43
C GLU A 130 0.32 -20.39 8.40
N LEU A 131 -0.57 -21.37 8.48
CA LEU A 131 -1.75 -21.49 7.62
C LEU A 131 -2.69 -20.27 7.74
N GLN A 132 -3.01 -19.85 8.98
CA GLN A 132 -3.88 -18.71 9.22
C GLN A 132 -3.29 -17.41 8.68
N LYS A 133 -1.98 -17.19 8.88
CA LYS A 133 -1.27 -16.04 8.33
C LYS A 133 -1.28 -16.06 6.81
N ALA A 134 -0.95 -17.20 6.20
CA ALA A 134 -0.92 -17.36 4.76
C ALA A 134 -2.29 -17.07 4.13
N LEU A 135 -3.36 -17.61 4.71
CA LEU A 135 -4.73 -17.38 4.22
C LEU A 135 -5.15 -15.91 4.35
N ALA A 136 -4.91 -15.30 5.51
CA ALA A 136 -5.32 -13.92 5.74
C ALA A 136 -4.58 -12.93 4.82
N LEU A 137 -3.28 -13.14 4.56
CA LEU A 137 -2.50 -12.31 3.64
C LEU A 137 -2.86 -12.54 2.18
N HIS A 138 -3.21 -13.79 1.80
CA HIS A 138 -3.77 -14.09 0.49
C HIS A 138 -5.05 -13.30 0.26
N ASP A 139 -6.02 -13.42 1.16
CA ASP A 139 -7.31 -12.76 1.04
C ASP A 139 -7.19 -11.24 1.04
N TRP A 140 -6.29 -10.70 1.89
CA TRP A 140 -6.01 -9.26 1.90
C TRP A 140 -5.50 -8.79 0.53
N LEU A 141 -4.58 -9.52 -0.06
CA LEU A 141 -3.99 -9.14 -1.35
C LEU A 141 -5.00 -9.21 -2.49
N VAL A 142 -5.85 -10.26 -2.53
CA VAL A 142 -6.96 -10.37 -3.51
C VAL A 142 -7.95 -9.20 -3.37
N ILE A 143 -8.22 -8.73 -2.15
CA ILE A 143 -9.19 -7.64 -1.91
C ILE A 143 -8.60 -6.26 -2.25
N ASN A 144 -7.29 -6.07 -2.03
CA ASN A 144 -6.64 -4.74 -2.10
C ASN A 144 -5.80 -4.52 -3.35
N CYS A 145 -5.65 -5.51 -4.22
CA CYS A 145 -4.92 -5.41 -5.48
C CYS A 145 -5.82 -5.81 -6.63
N GLN A 146 -5.69 -5.15 -7.78
CA GLN A 146 -6.40 -5.46 -9.01
C GLN A 146 -5.41 -5.90 -10.09
N TYR A 147 -5.79 -6.87 -10.91
CA TYR A 147 -4.94 -7.31 -12.03
C TYR A 147 -4.84 -6.23 -13.11
N ASP A 148 -3.63 -5.79 -13.44
CA ASP A 148 -3.39 -4.84 -14.54
C ASP A 148 -3.46 -5.55 -15.89
N VAL A 149 -4.67 -5.65 -16.45
CA VAL A 149 -4.92 -6.30 -17.74
C VAL A 149 -4.22 -5.64 -18.91
N THR A 150 -3.85 -4.38 -18.78
CA THR A 150 -3.17 -3.60 -19.84
C THR A 150 -1.65 -3.67 -19.75
N VAL A 151 -1.12 -4.12 -18.61
CA VAL A 151 0.31 -4.15 -18.30
C VAL A 151 0.96 -2.78 -18.51
N SER A 152 0.21 -1.71 -18.23
CA SER A 152 0.62 -0.33 -18.55
C SER A 152 1.16 0.43 -17.34
N ARG A 153 0.96 -0.07 -16.12
CA ARG A 153 1.36 0.63 -14.90
C ARG A 153 2.85 0.39 -14.59
N PRO A 154 3.61 1.44 -14.21
CA PRO A 154 5.06 1.36 -14.09
C PRO A 154 5.56 0.30 -13.10
N TYR A 155 4.79 0.05 -12.02
CA TYR A 155 5.17 -0.86 -10.94
C TYR A 155 4.41 -2.18 -10.94
N ALA A 156 3.64 -2.52 -12.00
CA ALA A 156 2.81 -3.71 -12.06
C ALA A 156 3.58 -5.04 -11.82
N HIS A 157 4.86 -5.06 -12.13
CA HIS A 157 5.78 -6.20 -11.94
C HIS A 157 6.47 -6.23 -10.57
N THR A 158 6.03 -5.44 -9.60
CA THR A 158 6.69 -5.27 -8.30
C THR A 158 5.74 -5.45 -7.13
N ALA A 159 6.29 -5.79 -5.96
CA ALA A 159 5.52 -5.79 -4.71
C ALA A 159 5.00 -4.38 -4.36
N TYR A 160 5.73 -3.33 -4.75
CA TYR A 160 5.29 -1.94 -4.58
C TYR A 160 3.98 -1.67 -5.32
N GLY A 161 3.88 -2.07 -6.59
CA GLY A 161 2.66 -1.92 -7.37
C GLY A 161 1.47 -2.61 -6.70
N ALA A 162 1.64 -3.84 -6.23
CA ALA A 162 0.58 -4.59 -5.56
C ALA A 162 0.16 -4.00 -4.20
N ILE A 163 1.12 -3.62 -3.34
CA ILE A 163 0.85 -3.22 -1.95
C ILE A 163 0.57 -1.72 -1.84
N VAL A 164 1.29 -0.88 -2.59
CA VAL A 164 1.17 0.58 -2.50
C VAL A 164 0.14 1.12 -3.48
N GLU A 165 0.23 0.70 -4.75
CA GLU A 165 -0.63 1.23 -5.81
C GLU A 165 -1.92 0.44 -6.01
N GLY A 166 -1.99 -0.79 -5.46
CA GLY A 166 -3.14 -1.66 -5.59
C GLY A 166 -3.35 -2.23 -7.00
N TYR A 167 -2.27 -2.35 -7.80
CA TYR A 167 -2.31 -2.95 -9.14
C TYR A 167 -1.06 -3.77 -9.42
N ALA A 168 -1.22 -4.97 -9.94
CA ALA A 168 -0.10 -5.81 -10.33
C ALA A 168 -0.45 -6.79 -11.45
N VAL A 169 0.59 -7.40 -12.03
CA VAL A 169 0.48 -8.62 -12.81
C VAL A 169 1.03 -9.80 -11.99
N CYS A 170 1.04 -11.01 -12.53
CA CYS A 170 1.29 -12.24 -11.78
C CYS A 170 2.57 -12.22 -10.92
N ASP A 171 3.69 -11.74 -11.44
CA ASP A 171 4.95 -11.67 -10.67
C ASP A 171 4.94 -10.57 -9.60
N GLY A 172 4.20 -9.48 -9.81
CA GLY A 172 3.94 -8.46 -8.78
C GLY A 172 3.14 -9.02 -7.60
N TYR A 173 2.05 -9.76 -7.87
CA TYR A 173 1.30 -10.51 -6.84
C TYR A 173 2.18 -11.49 -6.07
N ALA A 174 2.95 -12.32 -6.78
CA ALA A 174 3.83 -13.31 -6.15
C ALA A 174 4.91 -12.66 -5.27
N LYS A 175 5.53 -11.56 -5.74
CA LYS A 175 6.51 -10.77 -4.97
C LYS A 175 5.89 -10.17 -3.71
N ALA A 176 4.71 -9.56 -3.83
CA ALA A 176 3.99 -8.96 -2.71
C ALA A 176 3.61 -10.00 -1.66
N TYR A 177 3.02 -11.10 -2.09
CA TYR A 177 2.62 -12.18 -1.19
C TYR A 177 3.82 -12.78 -0.43
N ASN A 178 4.92 -13.05 -1.14
CA ASN A 178 6.14 -13.59 -0.52
C ASN A 178 6.78 -12.60 0.47
N ASP A 179 6.77 -11.30 0.17
CA ASP A 179 7.29 -10.29 1.11
C ASP A 179 6.42 -10.23 2.38
N LEU A 180 5.10 -10.13 2.25
CA LEU A 180 4.17 -10.13 3.39
C LEU A 180 4.34 -11.39 4.26
N LEU A 181 4.46 -12.58 3.65
CA LEU A 181 4.70 -13.83 4.36
C LEU A 181 6.03 -13.81 5.12
N SER A 182 7.10 -13.32 4.49
CA SER A 182 8.42 -13.26 5.10
C SER A 182 8.43 -12.39 6.38
N ARG A 183 7.69 -11.27 6.37
CA ARG A 183 7.56 -10.34 7.50
C ARG A 183 6.94 -10.99 8.74
N VAL A 184 6.18 -12.07 8.57
CA VAL A 184 5.49 -12.79 9.65
C VAL A 184 6.03 -14.20 9.89
N GLY A 185 7.21 -14.49 9.32
CA GLY A 185 7.95 -15.73 9.55
C GLY A 185 7.43 -16.95 8.78
N VAL A 186 6.65 -16.76 7.72
CA VAL A 186 6.20 -17.84 6.83
C VAL A 186 7.11 -17.90 5.61
N THR A 187 7.68 -19.08 5.33
CA THR A 187 8.61 -19.26 4.21
C THR A 187 7.85 -19.42 2.89
N ALA A 188 8.21 -18.61 1.90
CA ALA A 188 7.70 -18.72 0.54
C ALA A 188 8.79 -18.45 -0.50
N THR A 189 8.62 -19.00 -1.70
CA THR A 189 9.49 -18.75 -2.86
C THR A 189 8.65 -18.54 -4.11
N ILE A 190 9.15 -17.71 -5.03
CA ILE A 190 8.48 -17.52 -6.33
C ILE A 190 8.76 -18.73 -7.21
N VAL A 191 7.72 -19.17 -7.89
CA VAL A 191 7.78 -20.21 -8.94
C VAL A 191 7.41 -19.52 -10.25
N GLU A 192 8.24 -19.71 -11.27
CA GLU A 192 7.99 -19.25 -12.62
C GLU A 192 7.69 -20.45 -13.52
N GLY A 193 6.70 -20.29 -14.39
CA GLY A 193 6.26 -21.36 -15.28
C GLY A 193 5.42 -20.84 -16.42
N ARG A 194 4.58 -21.71 -16.96
CA ARG A 194 3.64 -21.39 -18.02
C ARG A 194 2.26 -21.93 -17.67
N LYS A 195 1.24 -21.12 -17.87
CA LYS A 195 -0.16 -21.45 -17.59
C LYS A 195 -1.07 -20.99 -18.73
N PRO A 196 -2.02 -21.79 -19.21
CA PRO A 196 -3.06 -21.29 -20.11
C PRO A 196 -4.00 -20.36 -19.36
N LEU A 197 -4.40 -19.24 -19.96
CA LEU A 197 -5.40 -18.33 -19.40
C LEU A 197 -6.78 -18.97 -19.41
N HIS A 198 -7.11 -19.66 -20.51
CA HIS A 198 -8.34 -20.43 -20.65
C HIS A 198 -8.03 -21.84 -21.19
N LEU A 199 -8.97 -22.75 -21.01
CA LEU A 199 -8.84 -24.12 -21.51
C LEU A 199 -8.69 -24.10 -23.05
N GLY A 200 -7.56 -24.63 -23.55
CA GLY A 200 -7.24 -24.65 -24.97
C GLY A 200 -6.31 -23.52 -25.45
N ASP A 201 -6.02 -22.53 -24.63
CA ASP A 201 -5.04 -21.49 -24.95
C ASP A 201 -3.60 -22.01 -24.90
N ASN A 202 -2.73 -21.37 -25.67
CA ASN A 202 -1.29 -21.58 -25.52
C ASN A 202 -0.84 -21.06 -24.14
N PRO A 203 -0.06 -21.88 -23.38
CA PRO A 203 0.42 -21.44 -22.07
C PRO A 203 1.26 -20.17 -22.17
N GLN A 204 0.91 -19.17 -21.34
CA GLN A 204 1.64 -17.91 -21.23
C GLN A 204 2.60 -17.95 -20.01
N PRO A 205 3.69 -17.18 -20.01
CA PRO A 205 4.52 -17.01 -18.83
C PRO A 205 3.67 -16.61 -17.63
N HIS A 206 3.94 -17.25 -16.48
CA HIS A 206 3.18 -17.02 -15.26
C HIS A 206 4.07 -17.23 -14.03
N ALA A 207 3.80 -16.46 -12.96
CA ALA A 207 4.49 -16.56 -11.69
C ALA A 207 3.49 -16.71 -10.56
N TRP A 208 3.83 -17.54 -9.58
CA TRP A 208 3.05 -17.77 -8.36
C TRP A 208 3.96 -18.12 -7.18
N SER A 209 3.41 -18.39 -6.00
CA SER A 209 4.18 -18.68 -4.81
C SER A 209 4.17 -20.18 -4.47
N CYS A 210 5.31 -20.67 -3.95
CA CYS A 210 5.40 -21.95 -3.26
C CYS A 210 5.65 -21.66 -1.78
N VAL A 211 4.65 -21.93 -0.93
CA VAL A 211 4.62 -21.61 0.50
C VAL A 211 4.89 -22.86 1.31
N THR A 212 5.68 -22.75 2.37
CA THR A 212 5.91 -23.85 3.32
C THR A 212 5.02 -23.67 4.54
N ILE A 213 4.13 -24.64 4.79
CA ILE A 213 3.24 -24.69 5.96
C ILE A 213 3.53 -25.99 6.71
N ASP A 214 3.89 -25.90 7.98
CA ASP A 214 4.23 -27.04 8.84
C ASP A 214 5.24 -28.00 8.17
N GLY A 215 6.25 -27.42 7.50
CA GLY A 215 7.32 -28.15 6.79
C GLY A 215 6.92 -28.77 5.44
N LYS A 216 5.69 -28.58 4.97
CA LYS A 216 5.21 -29.07 3.67
C LYS A 216 5.06 -27.91 2.68
N LYS A 217 5.38 -28.17 1.41
CA LYS A 217 5.30 -27.19 0.34
C LYS A 217 3.95 -27.24 -0.38
N TYR A 218 3.38 -26.07 -0.64
CA TYR A 218 2.12 -25.90 -1.36
C TYR A 218 2.23 -24.76 -2.36
N HIS A 219 1.57 -24.89 -3.50
CA HIS A 219 1.42 -23.80 -4.46
C HIS A 219 0.26 -22.89 -4.06
N VAL A 220 0.48 -21.58 -4.18
CA VAL A 220 -0.52 -20.53 -3.97
C VAL A 220 -0.43 -19.55 -5.12
N ASP A 221 -1.51 -19.42 -5.89
CA ASP A 221 -1.59 -18.53 -7.04
C ASP A 221 -2.63 -17.43 -6.76
N VAL A 222 -2.19 -16.39 -6.04
CA VAL A 222 -3.04 -15.26 -5.63
C VAL A 222 -3.65 -14.56 -6.84
N THR A 223 -2.88 -14.42 -7.93
CA THR A 223 -3.38 -13.83 -9.19
C THR A 223 -4.57 -14.60 -9.76
N ALA A 224 -4.52 -15.93 -9.71
CA ALA A 224 -5.59 -16.76 -10.27
C ALA A 224 -6.83 -16.81 -9.37
N ASP A 225 -6.69 -16.46 -8.12
CA ASP A 225 -7.78 -16.35 -7.14
C ASP A 225 -8.39 -14.94 -7.09
N ASP A 226 -7.76 -13.97 -7.77
CA ASP A 226 -8.32 -12.62 -7.96
C ASP A 226 -9.24 -12.58 -9.19
N PRO A 227 -10.54 -12.22 -9.02
CA PRO A 227 -11.49 -12.19 -10.14
C PRO A 227 -11.16 -11.09 -11.15
N VAL A 228 -11.12 -11.47 -12.45
CA VAL A 228 -11.00 -10.50 -13.55
C VAL A 228 -12.29 -10.57 -14.41
N PRO A 229 -13.06 -9.48 -14.58
CA PRO A 229 -12.86 -8.16 -13.96
C PRO A 229 -13.02 -8.20 -12.43
N ASP A 230 -12.36 -7.27 -11.78
CA ASP A 230 -12.39 -7.13 -10.32
C ASP A 230 -13.84 -7.11 -9.77
N LYS A 231 -14.04 -7.83 -8.64
CA LYS A 231 -15.32 -7.91 -7.93
C LYS A 231 -15.08 -7.58 -6.47
N PRO A 232 -15.32 -6.33 -6.04
CA PRO A 232 -15.03 -5.88 -4.70
C PRO A 232 -15.54 -6.83 -3.60
N GLY A 233 -14.64 -7.22 -2.70
CA GLY A 233 -14.95 -8.12 -1.58
C GLY A 233 -15.14 -9.59 -1.94
N THR A 234 -14.89 -9.99 -3.19
CA THR A 234 -14.96 -11.40 -3.63
C THR A 234 -13.55 -12.00 -3.62
N VAL A 235 -13.40 -13.13 -2.93
CA VAL A 235 -12.14 -13.86 -2.86
C VAL A 235 -12.37 -15.29 -3.33
N SER A 236 -11.66 -15.74 -4.37
CA SER A 236 -11.52 -17.17 -4.67
C SER A 236 -10.38 -17.75 -3.84
N ARG A 237 -10.43 -19.06 -3.60
CA ARG A 237 -9.37 -19.83 -2.94
C ARG A 237 -9.12 -21.17 -3.65
N GLU A 238 -9.48 -21.24 -4.92
CA GLU A 238 -9.32 -22.46 -5.73
C GLU A 238 -7.85 -22.81 -6.00
N ARG A 239 -6.98 -21.81 -5.91
CA ARG A 239 -5.53 -21.91 -6.10
C ARG A 239 -4.74 -21.68 -4.82
N PHE A 240 -5.40 -21.70 -3.67
CA PHE A 240 -4.77 -21.62 -2.37
C PHE A 240 -4.41 -23.03 -1.86
N LEU A 241 -3.12 -23.26 -1.57
CA LEU A 241 -2.54 -24.54 -1.06
C LEU A 241 -2.79 -25.77 -1.97
N VAL A 242 -2.53 -25.60 -3.25
CA VAL A 242 -2.56 -26.73 -4.20
C VAL A 242 -1.25 -27.55 -4.06
N SER A 243 -1.37 -28.87 -3.97
CA SER A 243 -0.23 -29.83 -3.87
C SER A 243 0.17 -30.38 -5.23
#